data_a277d03fd41bbb504cd94b2949b473f2
#
_entry.id   a277d03fd41bbb504cd94b2949b473f2
#
_cell.length_a   1.000
_cell.length_b   1.000
_cell.length_c   1.000
_cell.angle_alpha   90.00
_cell.angle_beta   90.00
_cell.angle_gamma   90.00
#
_symmetry.space_group_name_H-M   'P 1'
#
loop_
_entity.id
_entity.type
_entity.pdbx_description
1 polymer ?
#
loop_
_entity_poly.entity_id
_entity_poly.type
_entity_poly.pdbx_seq_one_letter_code
_entity_poly.pdbx_strand_id
1 'polypeptide(L)'
;MRFSIWLLLKLNKLFPPIQHPFNLQNDGSQTYAQWQYQWGEKTVACFAPRFTPKDIFEGHKVLDMGCGAAGKSLYYLSVGAKEVVGVDVVSHYQAEAEAFARELGYEDRFRFLCGDATRLPLEDNTFDTVIMNDFMEHVSDPEAALREALRLLKPGGRIYINFPPYYHPTGAHMSDVIGIPWVHILFSEKTLCAAYCQLIHGLPDEQERLALRFGDDPNNREKITYINKMTIRRFRRMLRQMGITPYWYRELPLRRVLTPLAKLPGLKELFVKMCAVVIEKPQQ
;
A
#
# COMPACT_ATOMS: atom_id res chain seq x y z
N MET A 1 31.51 -4.24 -13.58
CA MET A 1 30.17 -4.61 -13.03
C MET A 1 30.35 -5.82 -12.11
N ARG A 2 29.79 -5.81 -10.87
CA ARG A 2 29.87 -6.97 -9.97
C ARG A 2 29.10 -8.16 -10.57
N PHE A 3 29.62 -9.37 -10.45
CA PHE A 3 29.00 -10.58 -10.99
C PHE A 3 27.52 -10.75 -10.58
N SER A 4 27.19 -10.44 -9.33
CA SER A 4 25.82 -10.52 -8.81
C SER A 4 24.83 -9.59 -9.56
N ILE A 5 25.26 -8.38 -9.92
CA ILE A 5 24.44 -7.44 -10.70
C ILE A 5 24.22 -7.97 -12.11
N TRP A 6 25.29 -8.42 -12.76
CA TRP A 6 25.22 -9.04 -14.09
C TRP A 6 24.26 -10.25 -14.12
N LEU A 7 24.38 -11.14 -13.12
CA LEU A 7 23.54 -12.32 -13.00
C LEU A 7 22.06 -11.92 -12.83
N LEU A 8 21.76 -10.97 -11.94
CA LEU A 8 20.40 -10.47 -11.72
C LEU A 8 19.81 -9.91 -13.03
N LEU A 9 20.54 -9.05 -13.73
CA LEU A 9 20.09 -8.45 -14.98
C LEU A 9 19.86 -9.50 -16.09
N LYS A 10 20.67 -10.54 -16.14
CA LYS A 10 20.48 -11.67 -17.08
C LYS A 10 19.23 -12.47 -16.74
N LEU A 11 19.05 -12.83 -15.47
CA LEU A 11 17.87 -13.56 -15.00
C LEU A 11 16.59 -12.73 -15.17
N ASN A 12 16.65 -11.42 -14.95
CA ASN A 12 15.47 -10.54 -15.07
C ASN A 12 14.85 -10.56 -16.48
N LYS A 13 15.65 -10.86 -17.52
CA LYS A 13 15.12 -10.99 -18.89
C LYS A 13 14.14 -12.17 -19.06
N LEU A 14 14.15 -13.14 -18.14
CA LEU A 14 13.23 -14.30 -18.13
C LEU A 14 11.93 -14.00 -17.36
N PHE A 15 11.88 -12.89 -16.62
CA PHE A 15 10.76 -12.50 -15.78
C PHE A 15 10.32 -11.09 -16.14
N PRO A 16 9.32 -10.92 -17.02
CA PRO A 16 8.84 -9.60 -17.38
C PRO A 16 8.31 -8.86 -16.14
N PRO A 17 8.49 -7.54 -16.07
CA PRO A 17 7.91 -6.74 -15.02
C PRO A 17 6.39 -6.93 -14.93
N ILE A 18 5.85 -6.83 -13.73
CA ILE A 18 4.40 -6.81 -13.57
C ILE A 18 3.84 -5.47 -14.05
N GLN A 19 2.55 -5.46 -14.42
CA GLN A 19 1.85 -4.22 -14.71
C GLN A 19 1.91 -3.28 -13.49
N HIS A 20 2.51 -2.11 -13.67
CA HIS A 20 2.75 -1.13 -12.61
C HIS A 20 2.32 0.26 -13.07
N PRO A 21 1.76 1.10 -12.18
CA PRO A 21 1.32 2.46 -12.53
C PRO A 21 2.36 3.29 -13.28
N PHE A 22 3.60 3.28 -12.85
CA PHE A 22 4.69 3.98 -13.55
C PHE A 22 4.79 3.63 -15.03
N ASN A 23 4.69 2.34 -15.37
CA ASN A 23 4.80 1.90 -16.76
C ASN A 23 3.59 2.34 -17.58
N LEU A 24 2.39 2.36 -16.97
CA LEU A 24 1.15 2.82 -17.63
C LEU A 24 1.12 4.35 -17.82
N GLN A 25 1.67 5.11 -16.87
CA GLN A 25 1.80 6.55 -17.01
C GLN A 25 2.77 6.92 -18.14
N ASN A 26 3.89 6.20 -18.24
CA ASN A 26 4.91 6.47 -19.27
C ASN A 26 4.42 6.19 -20.69
N ASP A 27 3.52 5.25 -20.90
CA ASP A 27 2.92 4.98 -22.21
C ASP A 27 1.66 5.83 -22.49
N GLY A 28 1.26 6.68 -21.52
CA GLY A 28 0.11 7.57 -21.63
C GLY A 28 -1.24 6.87 -21.67
N SER A 29 -1.29 5.57 -21.38
CA SER A 29 -2.52 4.78 -21.46
C SER A 29 -3.50 5.12 -20.34
N GLN A 30 -3.02 5.54 -19.16
CA GLN A 30 -3.83 5.75 -17.99
C GLN A 30 -3.12 6.60 -16.93
N THR A 31 -3.86 7.48 -16.22
CA THR A 31 -3.33 8.17 -15.04
C THR A 31 -3.27 7.23 -13.84
N TYR A 32 -2.51 7.60 -12.80
CA TYR A 32 -2.42 6.79 -11.58
C TYR A 32 -3.76 6.74 -10.83
N ALA A 33 -4.50 7.86 -10.78
CA ALA A 33 -5.83 7.89 -10.18
C ALA A 33 -6.83 6.96 -10.92
N GLN A 34 -6.84 6.99 -12.25
CA GLN A 34 -7.71 6.13 -13.06
C GLN A 34 -7.39 4.64 -12.83
N TRP A 35 -6.10 4.28 -12.80
CA TRP A 35 -5.67 2.93 -12.50
C TRP A 35 -6.12 2.50 -11.10
N GLN A 36 -5.89 3.33 -10.08
CA GLN A 36 -6.33 3.05 -8.72
C GLN A 36 -7.86 2.85 -8.62
N TYR A 37 -8.65 3.66 -9.33
CA TYR A 37 -10.10 3.56 -9.34
C TYR A 37 -10.58 2.20 -9.88
N GLN A 38 -10.01 1.75 -10.99
CA GLN A 38 -10.33 0.44 -11.57
C GLN A 38 -9.98 -0.73 -10.64
N TRP A 39 -9.00 -0.55 -9.77
CA TRP A 39 -8.60 -1.56 -8.79
C TRP A 39 -9.33 -1.45 -7.46
N GLY A 40 -10.21 -0.48 -7.27
CA GLY A 40 -10.90 -0.19 -6.01
C GLY A 40 -11.64 -1.40 -5.44
N GLU A 41 -12.44 -2.11 -6.24
CA GLU A 41 -13.14 -3.33 -5.81
C GLU A 41 -12.18 -4.44 -5.38
N LYS A 42 -11.15 -4.71 -6.17
CA LYS A 42 -10.16 -5.75 -5.86
C LYS A 42 -9.38 -5.45 -4.60
N THR A 43 -9.18 -4.18 -4.28
CA THR A 43 -8.49 -3.72 -3.07
C THR A 43 -9.19 -4.19 -1.81
N VAL A 44 -10.52 -4.07 -1.75
CA VAL A 44 -11.30 -4.46 -0.57
C VAL A 44 -11.79 -5.92 -0.60
N ALA A 45 -11.62 -6.61 -1.72
CA ALA A 45 -11.98 -8.02 -1.86
C ALA A 45 -11.27 -8.96 -0.86
N CYS A 46 -10.13 -8.53 -0.30
CA CYS A 46 -9.41 -9.29 0.74
C CYS A 46 -10.22 -9.44 2.03
N PHE A 47 -11.20 -8.57 2.30
CA PHE A 47 -12.09 -8.62 3.47
C PHE A 47 -13.32 -9.51 3.25
N ALA A 48 -13.61 -9.89 2.00
CA ALA A 48 -14.70 -10.81 1.68
C ALA A 48 -14.41 -12.25 2.18
N PRO A 49 -15.45 -13.04 2.49
CA PRO A 49 -16.87 -12.74 2.42
C PRO A 49 -17.44 -12.06 3.68
N ARG A 50 -16.59 -11.76 4.68
CA ARG A 50 -17.04 -11.22 5.97
C ARG A 50 -17.58 -9.79 5.86
N PHE A 51 -16.96 -8.97 4.99
CA PHE A 51 -17.34 -7.59 4.75
C PHE A 51 -17.43 -7.34 3.24
N THR A 52 -18.56 -6.83 2.79
CA THR A 52 -18.76 -6.36 1.42
C THR A 52 -18.33 -4.89 1.31
N PRO A 53 -18.08 -4.34 0.11
CA PRO A 53 -17.87 -2.91 -0.06
C PRO A 53 -18.99 -2.06 0.56
N LYS A 54 -20.22 -2.53 0.49
CA LYS A 54 -21.38 -1.87 1.10
C LYS A 54 -21.26 -1.81 2.63
N ASP A 55 -20.87 -2.90 3.28
CA ASP A 55 -20.69 -2.95 4.74
C ASP A 55 -19.54 -2.02 5.21
N ILE A 56 -18.57 -1.76 4.32
CA ILE A 56 -17.40 -0.94 4.65
C ILE A 56 -17.69 0.56 4.44
N PHE A 57 -18.49 0.92 3.41
CA PHE A 57 -18.54 2.29 2.92
C PHE A 57 -19.92 2.96 2.96
N GLU A 58 -21.04 2.20 2.84
CA GLU A 58 -22.35 2.80 2.64
C GLU A 58 -22.75 3.75 3.78
N GLY A 59 -22.96 5.02 3.45
CA GLY A 59 -23.32 6.07 4.41
C GLY A 59 -22.19 6.53 5.33
N HIS A 60 -20.99 5.95 5.24
CA HIS A 60 -19.86 6.23 6.12
C HIS A 60 -19.07 7.47 5.68
N LYS A 61 -18.58 8.23 6.66
CA LYS A 61 -17.47 9.17 6.50
C LYS A 61 -16.17 8.36 6.60
N VAL A 62 -15.39 8.36 5.52
CA VAL A 62 -14.21 7.50 5.36
C VAL A 62 -12.92 8.31 5.37
N LEU A 63 -11.91 7.84 6.08
CA LEU A 63 -10.53 8.30 5.99
C LEU A 63 -9.70 7.24 5.25
N ASP A 64 -9.01 7.63 4.18
CA ASP A 64 -8.10 6.78 3.41
C ASP A 64 -6.65 7.23 3.65
N MET A 65 -5.92 6.51 4.49
CA MET A 65 -4.54 6.82 4.87
C MET A 65 -3.56 6.17 3.90
N GLY A 66 -2.77 7.00 3.18
CA GLY A 66 -1.90 6.58 2.09
C GLY A 66 -2.67 6.41 0.78
N CYS A 67 -3.51 7.40 0.45
CA CYS A 67 -4.43 7.30 -0.68
C CYS A 67 -3.75 7.37 -2.06
N GLY A 68 -2.45 7.79 -2.14
CA GLY A 68 -1.79 8.07 -3.40
C GLY A 68 -2.55 9.12 -4.21
N ALA A 69 -2.79 8.89 -5.50
CA ALA A 69 -3.61 9.78 -6.35
C ALA A 69 -5.13 9.63 -6.10
N ALA A 70 -5.53 8.99 -5.00
CA ALA A 70 -6.90 8.88 -4.48
C ALA A 70 -7.93 8.19 -5.39
N GLY A 71 -7.53 7.49 -6.44
CA GLY A 71 -8.50 6.78 -7.28
C GLY A 71 -9.31 5.74 -6.49
N LYS A 72 -8.69 5.01 -5.54
CA LYS A 72 -9.40 4.09 -4.65
C LYS A 72 -10.37 4.82 -3.73
N SER A 73 -9.98 5.99 -3.19
CA SER A 73 -10.85 6.86 -2.38
C SER A 73 -12.11 7.27 -3.15
N LEU A 74 -11.98 7.61 -4.43
CA LEU A 74 -13.11 7.94 -5.31
C LEU A 74 -13.98 6.71 -5.63
N TYR A 75 -13.39 5.52 -5.73
CA TYR A 75 -14.16 4.28 -5.80
C TYR A 75 -15.03 4.07 -4.54
N TYR A 76 -14.53 4.42 -3.34
CA TYR A 76 -15.35 4.28 -2.11
C TYR A 76 -16.60 5.17 -2.16
N LEU A 77 -16.52 6.36 -2.78
CA LEU A 77 -17.70 7.20 -3.05
C LEU A 77 -18.68 6.56 -4.01
N SER A 78 -18.19 5.88 -5.05
CA SER A 78 -19.05 5.20 -6.04
C SER A 78 -19.85 4.03 -5.45
N VAL A 79 -19.36 3.43 -4.36
CA VAL A 79 -20.03 2.33 -3.64
C VAL A 79 -20.74 2.77 -2.37
N GLY A 80 -21.02 4.08 -2.24
CA GLY A 80 -21.95 4.61 -1.26
C GLY A 80 -21.33 5.31 -0.05
N ALA A 81 -20.01 5.56 0.00
CA ALA A 81 -19.45 6.41 1.05
C ALA A 81 -20.10 7.81 1.02
N LYS A 82 -20.40 8.36 2.18
CA LYS A 82 -20.99 9.69 2.32
C LYS A 82 -19.98 10.77 1.95
N GLU A 83 -18.80 10.69 2.50
CA GLU A 83 -17.67 11.61 2.34
C GLU A 83 -16.36 10.82 2.46
N VAL A 84 -15.34 11.20 1.71
CA VAL A 84 -14.00 10.60 1.82
C VAL A 84 -12.95 11.69 1.97
N VAL A 85 -12.08 11.52 2.97
CA VAL A 85 -10.85 12.29 3.11
C VAL A 85 -9.68 11.36 2.77
N GLY A 86 -8.97 11.65 1.68
CA GLY A 86 -7.75 10.95 1.31
C GLY A 86 -6.52 11.68 1.86
N VAL A 87 -5.61 10.96 2.48
CA VAL A 87 -4.36 11.50 3.05
C VAL A 87 -3.16 10.87 2.38
N ASP A 88 -2.24 11.68 1.89
CA ASP A 88 -0.94 11.24 1.42
C ASP A 88 0.14 12.29 1.69
N VAL A 89 1.40 11.86 1.83
CA VAL A 89 2.53 12.81 2.03
C VAL A 89 3.00 13.43 0.71
N VAL A 90 2.64 12.83 -0.41
CA VAL A 90 3.09 13.21 -1.75
C VAL A 90 2.18 14.29 -2.32
N SER A 91 2.62 15.55 -2.23
CA SER A 91 1.78 16.71 -2.55
C SER A 91 1.35 16.79 -4.02
N HIS A 92 2.16 16.28 -4.97
CA HIS A 92 1.82 16.36 -6.40
C HIS A 92 0.61 15.48 -6.78
N TYR A 93 0.24 14.47 -5.98
CA TYR A 93 -0.98 13.68 -6.22
C TYR A 93 -2.28 14.48 -6.02
N GLN A 94 -2.24 15.57 -5.24
CA GLN A 94 -3.44 16.37 -4.97
C GLN A 94 -4.12 16.88 -6.23
N ALA A 95 -3.36 17.46 -7.16
CA ALA A 95 -3.92 18.04 -8.38
C ALA A 95 -4.62 16.97 -9.26
N GLU A 96 -4.00 15.78 -9.38
CA GLU A 96 -4.58 14.66 -10.13
C GLU A 96 -5.84 14.12 -9.43
N ALA A 97 -5.79 13.92 -8.11
CA ALA A 97 -6.92 13.45 -7.30
C ALA A 97 -8.14 14.38 -7.40
N GLU A 98 -7.92 15.69 -7.25
CA GLU A 98 -8.99 16.70 -7.35
C GLU A 98 -9.55 16.82 -8.78
N ALA A 99 -8.69 16.73 -9.81
CA ALA A 99 -9.15 16.74 -11.19
C ALA A 99 -10.04 15.53 -11.49
N PHE A 100 -9.63 14.35 -11.05
CA PHE A 100 -10.41 13.12 -11.26
C PHE A 100 -11.68 13.09 -10.40
N ALA A 101 -11.67 13.68 -9.20
CA ALA A 101 -12.88 13.87 -8.39
C ALA A 101 -13.93 14.73 -9.11
N ARG A 102 -13.50 15.85 -9.76
CA ARG A 102 -14.40 16.69 -10.57
C ARG A 102 -14.93 15.94 -11.81
N GLU A 103 -14.08 15.17 -12.49
CA GLU A 103 -14.50 14.36 -13.64
C GLU A 103 -15.62 13.39 -13.26
N LEU A 104 -15.58 12.82 -12.05
CA LEU A 104 -16.56 11.87 -11.53
C LEU A 104 -17.76 12.55 -10.82
N GLY A 105 -17.76 13.88 -10.64
CA GLY A 105 -18.80 14.62 -9.91
C GLY A 105 -18.77 14.39 -8.39
N TYR A 106 -17.58 14.19 -7.81
CA TYR A 106 -17.39 13.92 -6.38
C TYR A 106 -16.66 15.04 -5.64
N GLU A 107 -16.43 16.21 -6.24
CA GLU A 107 -15.67 17.33 -5.68
C GLU A 107 -16.21 17.80 -4.33
N ASP A 108 -17.53 17.76 -4.11
CA ASP A 108 -18.16 18.18 -2.84
C ASP A 108 -18.08 17.11 -1.74
N ARG A 109 -17.73 15.88 -2.08
CA ARG A 109 -17.69 14.74 -1.15
C ARG A 109 -16.29 14.14 -0.97
N PHE A 110 -15.32 14.63 -1.73
CA PHE A 110 -13.93 14.23 -1.65
C PHE A 110 -13.04 15.40 -1.24
N ARG A 111 -12.11 15.13 -0.33
CA ARG A 111 -11.06 16.08 0.03
C ARG A 111 -9.72 15.38 0.08
N PHE A 112 -8.72 15.92 -0.61
CA PHE A 112 -7.32 15.53 -0.45
C PHE A 112 -6.69 16.33 0.68
N LEU A 113 -5.93 15.67 1.55
CA LEU A 113 -5.14 16.27 2.61
C LEU A 113 -3.69 15.81 2.47
N CYS A 114 -2.81 16.73 2.05
CA CYS A 114 -1.37 16.48 2.03
C CYS A 114 -0.85 16.56 3.47
N GLY A 115 -0.31 15.44 4.00
CA GLY A 115 0.17 15.41 5.39
C GLY A 115 0.72 14.07 5.84
N ASP A 116 1.41 14.11 6.98
CA ASP A 116 1.91 12.92 7.65
C ASP A 116 0.78 12.20 8.38
N ALA A 117 0.51 10.97 7.97
CA ALA A 117 -0.54 10.12 8.53
C ALA A 117 -0.32 9.74 10.02
N THR A 118 0.85 10.04 10.58
CA THR A 118 1.11 9.83 12.02
C THR A 118 0.57 10.96 12.90
N ARG A 119 0.23 12.12 12.30
CA ARG A 119 -0.33 13.28 13.01
C ARG A 119 -1.09 14.19 12.05
N LEU A 120 -2.40 14.09 12.06
CA LEU A 120 -3.28 14.81 11.14
C LEU A 120 -4.02 15.97 11.85
N PRO A 121 -4.20 17.13 11.20
CA PRO A 121 -4.97 18.24 11.75
C PRO A 121 -6.49 17.99 11.60
N LEU A 122 -6.95 16.88 12.14
CA LEU A 122 -8.34 16.43 12.09
C LEU A 122 -8.86 16.16 13.51
N GLU A 123 -10.14 16.36 13.72
CA GLU A 123 -10.81 16.18 15.01
C GLU A 123 -10.94 14.69 15.38
N ASP A 124 -10.89 14.41 16.69
CA ASP A 124 -11.11 13.07 17.24
C ASP A 124 -12.51 12.57 16.87
N ASN A 125 -12.64 11.24 16.77
CA ASN A 125 -13.94 10.58 16.59
C ASN A 125 -14.76 11.09 15.40
N THR A 126 -14.10 11.38 14.29
CA THR A 126 -14.69 11.98 13.09
C THR A 126 -15.19 10.95 12.08
N PHE A 127 -14.46 9.83 11.92
CA PHE A 127 -14.68 8.88 10.84
C PHE A 127 -15.36 7.60 11.31
N ASP A 128 -16.27 7.08 10.48
CA ASP A 128 -16.94 5.79 10.70
C ASP A 128 -16.02 4.62 10.26
N THR A 129 -15.25 4.86 9.20
CA THR A 129 -14.32 3.91 8.61
C THR A 129 -12.97 4.56 8.33
N VAL A 130 -11.89 3.86 8.67
CA VAL A 130 -10.51 4.19 8.27
C VAL A 130 -9.97 3.07 7.40
N ILE A 131 -9.39 3.41 6.24
CA ILE A 131 -8.73 2.48 5.32
C ILE A 131 -7.22 2.70 5.39
N MET A 132 -6.47 1.61 5.50
CA MET A 132 -5.02 1.56 5.40
C MET A 132 -4.65 0.45 4.40
N ASN A 133 -4.74 0.78 3.11
CA ASN A 133 -4.53 -0.19 2.04
C ASN A 133 -3.14 -0.05 1.43
N ASP A 134 -2.36 -1.14 1.45
CA ASP A 134 -0.95 -1.14 1.01
C ASP A 134 -0.17 0.04 1.64
N PHE A 135 -0.42 0.29 2.93
CA PHE A 135 0.08 1.45 3.66
C PHE A 135 1.09 1.08 4.75
N MET A 136 0.82 0.01 5.51
CA MET A 136 1.60 -0.36 6.70
C MET A 136 3.07 -0.67 6.41
N GLU A 137 3.38 -1.10 5.22
CA GLU A 137 4.74 -1.37 4.76
C GLU A 137 5.50 -0.12 4.29
N HIS A 138 4.80 0.99 4.07
CA HIS A 138 5.37 2.24 3.57
C HIS A 138 5.58 3.29 4.65
N VAL A 139 4.68 3.38 5.62
CA VAL A 139 4.77 4.41 6.67
C VAL A 139 6.01 4.20 7.55
N SER A 140 6.69 5.28 7.91
CA SER A 140 7.92 5.25 8.73
C SER A 140 7.66 4.74 10.14
N ASP A 141 6.57 5.17 10.77
CA ASP A 141 6.11 4.74 12.09
C ASP A 141 4.69 4.14 12.02
N PRO A 142 4.57 2.82 11.77
CA PRO A 142 3.29 2.13 11.70
C PRO A 142 2.47 2.17 13.00
N GLU A 143 3.15 2.24 14.16
CA GLU A 143 2.48 2.31 15.46
C GLU A 143 1.83 3.68 15.67
N ALA A 144 2.57 4.77 15.40
CA ALA A 144 2.03 6.13 15.48
C ALA A 144 0.85 6.33 14.51
N ALA A 145 0.97 5.85 13.26
CA ALA A 145 -0.12 5.91 12.29
C ALA A 145 -1.38 5.16 12.74
N LEU A 146 -1.20 3.98 13.35
CA LEU A 146 -2.34 3.22 13.87
C LEU A 146 -2.98 3.89 15.10
N ARG A 147 -2.18 4.52 15.98
CA ARG A 147 -2.71 5.34 17.09
C ARG A 147 -3.52 6.53 16.58
N GLU A 148 -3.02 7.20 15.55
CA GLU A 148 -3.71 8.32 14.92
C GLU A 148 -5.03 7.89 14.26
N ALA A 149 -5.02 6.76 13.55
CA ALA A 149 -6.24 6.17 13.00
C ALA A 149 -7.29 5.88 14.09
N LEU A 150 -6.87 5.32 15.22
CA LEU A 150 -7.75 5.06 16.37
C LEU A 150 -8.27 6.34 17.02
N ARG A 151 -7.46 7.42 17.07
CA ARG A 151 -7.91 8.73 17.57
C ARG A 151 -9.04 9.28 16.72
N LEU A 152 -8.86 9.25 15.40
CA LEU A 152 -9.77 9.80 14.41
C LEU A 152 -11.05 8.97 14.20
N LEU A 153 -11.01 7.69 14.54
CA LEU A 153 -12.11 6.76 14.40
C LEU A 153 -13.16 6.99 15.49
N LYS A 154 -14.44 6.98 15.16
CA LYS A 154 -15.56 7.01 16.11
C LYS A 154 -15.59 5.75 16.98
N PRO A 155 -16.12 5.80 18.23
CA PRO A 155 -16.50 4.59 18.95
C PRO A 155 -17.42 3.69 18.11
N GLY A 156 -17.13 2.39 18.04
CA GLY A 156 -17.83 1.43 17.16
C GLY A 156 -17.42 1.45 15.70
N GLY A 157 -16.62 2.43 15.28
CA GLY A 157 -16.05 2.49 13.93
C GLY A 157 -14.97 1.43 13.69
N ARG A 158 -14.56 1.26 12.43
CA ARG A 158 -13.61 0.20 12.03
C ARG A 158 -12.45 0.72 11.19
N ILE A 159 -11.27 0.16 11.45
CA ILE A 159 -10.09 0.31 10.62
C ILE A 159 -9.92 -0.96 9.79
N TYR A 160 -9.82 -0.81 8.48
CA TYR A 160 -9.55 -1.89 7.54
C TYR A 160 -8.12 -1.77 7.03
N ILE A 161 -7.28 -2.72 7.38
CA ILE A 161 -5.85 -2.75 7.08
C ILE A 161 -5.56 -3.91 6.16
N ASN A 162 -4.88 -3.68 5.05
CA ASN A 162 -4.25 -4.75 4.30
C ASN A 162 -2.84 -4.35 3.86
N PHE A 163 -1.95 -5.32 3.79
CA PHE A 163 -0.59 -5.13 3.32
C PHE A 163 0.02 -6.47 2.85
N PRO A 164 0.85 -6.48 1.81
CA PRO A 164 1.69 -7.63 1.47
C PRO A 164 2.84 -7.73 2.48
N PRO A 165 3.12 -8.91 3.08
CA PRO A 165 4.25 -9.05 3.97
C PRO A 165 5.58 -8.94 3.21
N TYR A 166 6.65 -8.45 3.86
CA TYR A 166 7.94 -8.22 3.23
C TYR A 166 8.50 -9.43 2.46
N TYR A 167 8.32 -10.65 2.98
CA TYR A 167 8.80 -11.86 2.31
C TYR A 167 7.89 -12.38 1.19
N HIS A 168 6.85 -11.65 0.80
CA HIS A 168 6.05 -11.89 -0.40
C HIS A 168 6.91 -11.85 -1.68
N PRO A 169 6.56 -12.55 -2.76
CA PRO A 169 7.36 -12.58 -4.00
C PRO A 169 7.79 -11.22 -4.55
N THR A 170 6.97 -10.18 -4.40
CA THR A 170 7.27 -8.81 -4.83
C THR A 170 7.60 -7.87 -3.67
N GLY A 171 7.96 -8.40 -2.50
CA GLY A 171 8.20 -7.61 -1.27
C GLY A 171 9.37 -6.61 -1.33
N ALA A 172 10.21 -6.68 -2.37
CA ALA A 172 11.20 -5.66 -2.64
C ALA A 172 10.61 -4.33 -3.15
N HIS A 173 9.34 -4.33 -3.60
CA HIS A 173 8.68 -3.18 -4.23
C HIS A 173 9.47 -2.56 -5.40
N MET A 174 10.13 -3.42 -6.19
CA MET A 174 10.89 -3.06 -7.41
C MET A 174 10.32 -3.78 -8.65
N SER A 175 9.10 -4.28 -8.57
CA SER A 175 8.49 -5.12 -9.60
C SER A 175 8.05 -4.34 -10.85
N ASP A 176 8.14 -3.02 -10.81
CA ASP A 176 8.00 -2.14 -11.95
C ASP A 176 9.08 -2.39 -13.04
N VAL A 177 10.28 -2.85 -12.66
CA VAL A 177 11.36 -3.21 -13.59
C VAL A 177 12.06 -4.54 -13.27
N ILE A 178 11.91 -5.09 -12.04
CA ILE A 178 12.49 -6.37 -11.64
C ILE A 178 11.37 -7.38 -11.39
N GLY A 179 11.10 -8.25 -12.39
CA GLY A 179 10.02 -9.23 -12.33
C GLY A 179 10.35 -10.52 -11.57
N ILE A 180 11.60 -10.73 -11.13
CA ILE A 180 12.03 -11.94 -10.43
C ILE A 180 11.33 -12.06 -9.08
N PRO A 181 10.53 -13.12 -8.83
CA PRO A 181 9.89 -13.33 -7.54
C PRO A 181 10.94 -13.61 -6.44
N TRP A 182 10.70 -13.12 -5.22
CA TRP A 182 11.59 -13.24 -4.06
C TRP A 182 13.02 -12.72 -4.30
N VAL A 183 13.19 -11.80 -5.22
CA VAL A 183 14.52 -11.26 -5.58
C VAL A 183 15.29 -10.71 -4.39
N HIS A 184 14.61 -10.13 -3.40
CA HIS A 184 15.17 -9.59 -2.15
C HIS A 184 15.63 -10.67 -1.15
N ILE A 185 15.33 -11.94 -1.40
CA ILE A 185 15.86 -13.07 -0.65
C ILE A 185 17.09 -13.65 -1.36
N LEU A 186 17.08 -13.58 -2.70
CA LEU A 186 18.14 -14.18 -3.54
C LEU A 186 19.36 -13.26 -3.67
N PHE A 187 19.17 -11.94 -3.60
CA PHE A 187 20.23 -10.95 -3.81
C PHE A 187 20.28 -9.95 -2.67
N SER A 188 21.48 -9.44 -2.38
CA SER A 188 21.62 -8.37 -1.37
C SER A 188 20.92 -7.09 -1.80
N GLU A 189 20.44 -6.29 -0.85
CA GLU A 189 19.78 -5.01 -1.09
C GLU A 189 20.64 -4.09 -1.97
N LYS A 190 21.96 -4.03 -1.70
CA LYS A 190 22.92 -3.26 -2.52
C LYS A 190 22.98 -3.73 -3.98
N THR A 191 22.84 -5.04 -4.24
CA THR A 191 22.77 -5.58 -5.60
C THR A 191 21.45 -5.18 -6.28
N LEU A 192 20.34 -5.26 -5.55
CA LEU A 192 19.02 -4.86 -6.03
C LEU A 192 18.99 -3.38 -6.43
N CYS A 193 19.45 -2.51 -5.53
CA CYS A 193 19.50 -1.06 -5.77
C CYS A 193 20.34 -0.71 -7.01
N ALA A 194 21.51 -1.31 -7.14
CA ALA A 194 22.38 -1.07 -8.29
C ALA A 194 21.79 -1.58 -9.61
N ALA A 195 21.10 -2.75 -9.58
CA ALA A 195 20.41 -3.28 -10.76
C ALA A 195 19.20 -2.43 -11.12
N TYR A 196 18.42 -1.99 -10.14
CA TYR A 196 17.27 -1.11 -10.32
C TYR A 196 17.68 0.20 -11.01
N CYS A 197 18.71 0.89 -10.51
CA CYS A 197 19.24 2.12 -11.12
C CYS A 197 19.65 1.90 -12.58
N GLN A 198 20.25 0.74 -12.92
CA GLN A 198 20.60 0.43 -14.31
C GLN A 198 19.39 0.19 -15.21
N LEU A 199 18.32 -0.41 -14.66
CA LEU A 199 17.11 -0.75 -15.42
C LEU A 199 16.22 0.46 -15.70
N ILE A 200 16.22 1.45 -14.78
CA ILE A 200 15.42 2.68 -14.97
C ILE A 200 16.18 3.78 -15.70
N HIS A 201 17.49 3.62 -15.90
CA HIS A 201 18.31 4.65 -16.53
C HIS A 201 17.82 4.98 -17.93
N GLY A 202 17.56 6.27 -18.18
CA GLY A 202 17.02 6.79 -19.43
C GLY A 202 15.50 6.70 -19.58
N LEU A 203 14.76 6.21 -18.57
CA LEU A 203 13.31 6.31 -18.57
C LEU A 203 12.84 7.76 -18.32
N PRO A 204 11.69 8.18 -18.86
CA PRO A 204 11.18 9.54 -18.69
C PRO A 204 11.01 9.96 -17.22
N ASP A 205 10.64 9.00 -16.36
CA ASP A 205 10.36 9.16 -14.94
C ASP A 205 11.51 8.67 -14.03
N GLU A 206 12.73 8.56 -14.57
CA GLU A 206 13.90 8.06 -13.82
C GLU A 206 14.07 8.76 -12.45
N GLN A 207 14.00 10.11 -12.43
CA GLN A 207 14.20 10.88 -11.20
C GLN A 207 13.11 10.65 -10.17
N GLU A 208 11.86 10.55 -10.61
CA GLU A 208 10.72 10.24 -9.73
C GLU A 208 10.86 8.85 -9.10
N ARG A 209 11.22 7.84 -9.89
CA ARG A 209 11.49 6.49 -9.40
C ARG A 209 12.65 6.45 -8.41
N LEU A 210 13.72 7.21 -8.67
CA LEU A 210 14.85 7.30 -7.75
C LEU A 210 14.46 7.94 -6.43
N ALA A 211 13.77 9.08 -6.46
CA ALA A 211 13.32 9.79 -5.28
C ALA A 211 12.37 8.89 -4.43
N LEU A 212 11.40 8.22 -5.08
CA LEU A 212 10.47 7.32 -4.40
C LEU A 212 11.20 6.15 -3.72
N ARG A 213 12.14 5.48 -4.39
CA ARG A 213 12.78 4.25 -3.86
C ARG A 213 13.87 4.53 -2.84
N PHE A 214 14.61 5.63 -2.98
CA PHE A 214 15.85 5.91 -2.24
C PHE A 214 15.79 7.21 -1.43
N GLY A 215 14.72 7.99 -1.53
CA GLY A 215 14.61 9.32 -0.95
C GLY A 215 15.42 10.37 -1.73
N ASP A 216 15.45 11.58 -1.20
CA ASP A 216 16.02 12.75 -1.87
C ASP A 216 17.57 12.82 -1.81
N ASP A 217 18.22 11.99 -0.96
CA ASP A 217 19.69 11.96 -0.90
C ASP A 217 20.28 11.22 -2.11
N PRO A 218 20.92 11.92 -3.06
CA PRO A 218 21.51 11.30 -4.24
C PRO A 218 22.65 10.33 -3.92
N ASN A 219 23.25 10.41 -2.71
CA ASN A 219 24.30 9.50 -2.26
C ASN A 219 23.73 8.20 -1.67
N ASN A 220 22.46 8.17 -1.33
CA ASN A 220 21.81 6.99 -0.75
C ASN A 220 21.17 6.12 -1.82
N ARG A 221 22.00 5.46 -2.65
CA ARG A 221 21.53 4.50 -3.68
C ARG A 221 21.82 3.04 -3.31
N GLU A 222 22.07 2.76 -2.04
CA GLU A 222 22.41 1.41 -1.56
C GLU A 222 21.33 0.77 -0.68
N LYS A 223 20.32 1.55 -0.26
CA LYS A 223 19.22 1.10 0.58
C LYS A 223 17.86 1.57 0.03
N ILE A 224 16.88 0.71 0.13
CA ILE A 224 15.48 1.03 -0.17
C ILE A 224 14.89 1.73 1.05
N THR A 225 14.47 3.00 0.89
CA THR A 225 13.84 3.80 1.95
C THR A 225 12.31 3.79 1.88
N TYR A 226 11.77 3.45 0.72
CA TYR A 226 10.34 3.45 0.41
C TYR A 226 9.51 2.46 1.24
N ILE A 227 10.14 1.43 1.79
CA ILE A 227 9.48 0.39 2.59
C ILE A 227 10.16 0.19 3.94
N ASN A 228 9.36 -0.03 4.96
CA ASN A 228 9.83 -0.34 6.31
C ASN A 228 10.02 -1.84 6.57
N LYS A 229 9.91 -2.68 5.52
CA LYS A 229 10.05 -4.15 5.56
C LYS A 229 9.08 -4.81 6.57
N MET A 230 7.80 -4.40 6.55
CA MET A 230 6.77 -4.94 7.42
C MET A 230 6.58 -6.44 7.19
N THR A 231 6.66 -7.22 8.27
CA THR A 231 6.37 -8.66 8.27
C THR A 231 5.11 -8.95 9.08
N ILE A 232 4.46 -10.09 8.83
CA ILE A 232 3.31 -10.54 9.63
C ILE A 232 3.70 -10.64 11.11
N ARG A 233 4.90 -11.19 11.39
CA ARG A 233 5.42 -11.32 12.75
C ARG A 233 5.60 -9.97 13.44
N ARG A 234 6.18 -8.96 12.73
CA ARG A 234 6.37 -7.60 13.24
C ARG A 234 5.03 -6.93 13.52
N PHE A 235 4.09 -7.01 12.56
CA PHE A 235 2.75 -6.44 12.70
C PHE A 235 1.98 -7.04 13.89
N ARG A 236 1.94 -8.37 14.02
CA ARG A 236 1.29 -9.04 15.15
C ARG A 236 1.95 -8.71 16.51
N ARG A 237 3.26 -8.49 16.54
CA ARG A 237 3.97 -8.03 17.75
C ARG A 237 3.53 -6.62 18.10
N MET A 238 3.48 -5.70 17.13
CA MET A 238 3.02 -4.32 17.29
C MET A 238 1.61 -4.28 17.88
N LEU A 239 0.65 -5.00 17.31
CA LEU A 239 -0.72 -5.05 17.83
C LEU A 239 -0.76 -5.52 19.31
N ARG A 240 0.01 -6.56 19.65
CA ARG A 240 0.08 -7.04 21.05
C ARG A 240 0.67 -5.99 22.00
N GLN A 241 1.73 -5.28 21.59
CA GLN A 241 2.36 -4.21 22.37
C GLN A 241 1.41 -3.03 22.60
N MET A 242 0.57 -2.75 21.62
CA MET A 242 -0.48 -1.73 21.71
C MET A 242 -1.73 -2.20 22.48
N GLY A 243 -1.81 -3.47 22.92
CA GLY A 243 -3.00 -4.03 23.55
C GLY A 243 -4.19 -4.21 22.60
N ILE A 244 -3.96 -4.24 21.30
CA ILE A 244 -5.03 -4.32 20.30
C ILE A 244 -5.30 -5.77 19.93
N THR A 245 -6.55 -6.20 20.11
CA THR A 245 -7.07 -7.47 19.57
C THR A 245 -7.88 -7.18 18.31
N PRO A 246 -7.48 -7.71 17.15
CA PRO A 246 -8.25 -7.52 15.93
C PRO A 246 -9.68 -8.08 16.04
N TYR A 247 -10.67 -7.33 15.57
CA TYR A 247 -12.04 -7.81 15.39
C TYR A 247 -12.11 -8.95 14.38
N TRP A 248 -11.27 -8.88 13.33
CA TRP A 248 -11.14 -9.92 12.31
C TRP A 248 -9.71 -9.92 11.76
N TYR A 249 -9.21 -11.11 11.41
CA TYR A 249 -7.85 -11.30 10.92
C TYR A 249 -7.78 -12.45 9.91
N ARG A 250 -7.13 -12.21 8.78
CA ARG A 250 -6.95 -13.21 7.74
C ARG A 250 -5.61 -13.05 7.03
N GLU A 251 -4.97 -14.18 6.75
CA GLU A 251 -3.79 -14.29 5.89
C GLU A 251 -4.20 -15.00 4.61
N LEU A 252 -4.12 -14.32 3.48
CA LEU A 252 -4.50 -14.88 2.18
C LEU A 252 -3.27 -15.53 1.55
N PRO A 253 -3.32 -16.82 1.16
CA PRO A 253 -2.22 -17.48 0.48
C PRO A 253 -2.06 -16.94 -0.95
N LEU A 254 -0.85 -17.02 -1.49
CA LEU A 254 -0.53 -16.66 -2.89
C LEU A 254 -1.45 -17.38 -3.89
N ARG A 255 -1.66 -18.66 -3.66
CA ARG A 255 -2.61 -19.52 -4.40
C ARG A 255 -3.24 -20.51 -3.42
N ARG A 256 -4.46 -20.94 -3.66
CA ARG A 256 -5.17 -21.91 -2.80
C ARG A 256 -4.38 -23.19 -2.55
N VAL A 257 -3.69 -23.70 -3.58
CA VAL A 257 -2.84 -24.90 -3.49
C VAL A 257 -1.65 -24.73 -2.53
N LEU A 258 -1.18 -23.50 -2.29
CA LEU A 258 -0.08 -23.18 -1.39
C LEU A 258 -0.54 -22.92 0.07
N THR A 259 -1.82 -23.09 0.36
CA THR A 259 -2.37 -22.90 1.71
C THR A 259 -1.64 -23.70 2.80
N PRO A 260 -1.23 -24.97 2.59
CA PRO A 260 -0.45 -25.71 3.60
C PRO A 260 0.87 -25.01 3.94
N LEU A 261 1.61 -24.54 2.93
CA LEU A 261 2.89 -23.83 3.11
C LEU A 261 2.71 -22.48 3.81
N ALA A 262 1.64 -21.75 3.47
CA ALA A 262 1.28 -20.50 4.13
C ALA A 262 0.89 -20.66 5.62
N LYS A 263 0.69 -21.89 6.10
CA LYS A 263 0.41 -22.20 7.51
C LYS A 263 1.65 -22.67 8.28
N LEU A 264 2.73 -23.08 7.59
CA LEU A 264 3.92 -23.60 8.25
C LEU A 264 4.74 -22.48 8.89
N PRO A 265 5.10 -22.63 10.20
CA PRO A 265 6.04 -21.71 10.85
C PRO A 265 7.34 -21.59 10.07
N GLY A 266 7.85 -20.36 9.90
CA GLY A 266 9.09 -20.09 9.16
C GLY A 266 8.92 -19.94 7.64
N LEU A 267 7.95 -20.60 7.01
CA LEU A 267 7.67 -20.48 5.58
C LEU A 267 6.47 -19.59 5.26
N LYS A 268 5.62 -19.37 6.25
CA LYS A 268 4.35 -18.63 6.14
C LYS A 268 4.45 -17.38 5.26
N GLU A 269 5.36 -16.49 5.59
CA GLU A 269 5.44 -15.17 4.94
C GLU A 269 5.90 -15.24 3.48
N LEU A 270 6.55 -16.33 3.06
CA LEU A 270 6.90 -16.57 1.66
C LEU A 270 5.67 -16.84 0.79
N PHE A 271 4.64 -17.45 1.38
CA PHE A 271 3.47 -17.95 0.66
C PHE A 271 2.17 -17.21 1.00
N VAL A 272 2.22 -16.17 1.84
CA VAL A 272 1.09 -15.26 2.08
C VAL A 272 1.15 -14.10 1.09
N LYS A 273 0.05 -13.91 0.35
CA LYS A 273 -0.11 -12.80 -0.60
C LYS A 273 -0.41 -11.49 0.12
N MET A 274 -1.28 -11.55 1.12
CA MET A 274 -1.86 -10.38 1.78
C MET A 274 -2.23 -10.72 3.21
N CYS A 275 -1.90 -9.85 4.15
CA CYS A 275 -2.44 -9.82 5.48
C CYS A 275 -3.61 -8.84 5.50
N ALA A 276 -4.80 -9.27 5.90
CA ALA A 276 -6.00 -8.44 5.99
C ALA A 276 -6.52 -8.46 7.42
N VAL A 277 -6.77 -7.29 7.99
CA VAL A 277 -7.10 -7.10 9.40
C VAL A 277 -8.18 -6.04 9.56
N VAL A 278 -9.14 -6.29 10.44
CA VAL A 278 -10.13 -5.30 10.85
C VAL A 278 -9.99 -5.07 12.36
N ILE A 279 -9.85 -3.82 12.74
CA ILE A 279 -9.83 -3.37 14.13
C ILE A 279 -11.09 -2.55 14.37
N GLU A 280 -11.82 -2.84 15.45
CA GLU A 280 -12.98 -2.07 15.86
C GLU A 280 -12.63 -1.26 17.10
N LYS A 281 -12.96 0.04 17.10
CA LYS A 281 -12.82 0.88 18.28
C LYS A 281 -13.95 0.55 19.26
N PRO A 282 -13.66 0.20 20.52
CA PRO A 282 -14.70 -0.12 21.49
C PRO A 282 -15.77 0.97 21.59
N GLN A 283 -17.03 0.58 21.76
CA GLN A 283 -18.09 1.49 22.17
C GLN A 283 -17.82 1.85 23.65
N GLN A 284 -17.66 3.12 23.95
CA GLN A 284 -17.55 3.59 25.33
C GLN A 284 -18.90 3.53 26.01
#